data_b33fa5ee9bd61fd80fbca05a95ba8456
#
_entry.id   b33fa5ee9bd61fd80fbca05a95ba8456
#
_cell.length_a   1.000
_cell.length_b   1.000
_cell.length_c   1.000
_cell.angle_alpha   90.00
_cell.angle_beta   90.00
_cell.angle_gamma   90.00
#
_symmetry.space_group_name_H-M   'P 1'
#
loop_
_entity.id
_entity.type
_entity.pdbx_description
1 polymer ?
#
loop_
_entity_poly.entity_id
_entity_poly.type
_entity_poly.pdbx_seq_one_letter_code
_entity_poly.pdbx_strand_id
1 'polypeptide(L)'
;PLYSSAASDVYKRQSLGHQVEEIAHPIDHSITGRAMSRMINTYTYQSVGKRAKELNLPLDDCPIEASTLAMAKRGQTTSAIAYVDARNCLIEAEQQLQDFYQQYDVIIQPVLTKAPAKIGWLDMNSQDLREYGGRFTAYSGITALANGTGQPSMSVPMHVAEPNLPVGALFTAAWGGDAT
;
A
#
# COMPACT_ATOMS: atom_id res chain seq x y z
N PRO A 1 -17.27 5.27 13.36
CA PRO A 1 -16.18 5.96 12.68
C PRO A 1 -14.83 5.37 13.07
N LEU A 2 -13.94 5.17 12.10
CA LEU A 2 -12.61 4.59 12.33
C LEU A 2 -11.74 5.40 13.32
N TYR A 3 -12.01 6.70 13.49
CA TYR A 3 -11.34 7.56 14.45
C TYR A 3 -11.59 7.19 15.93
N SER A 4 -12.75 6.66 16.26
CA SER A 4 -13.03 6.23 17.64
C SER A 4 -12.27 4.95 18.01
N SER A 5 -11.96 4.10 17.03
CA SER A 5 -11.13 2.90 17.24
C SER A 5 -9.65 3.26 17.46
N ALA A 6 -9.12 4.22 16.71
CA ALA A 6 -7.74 4.68 16.90
C ALA A 6 -7.51 5.26 18.30
N ALA A 7 -8.44 6.10 18.81
CA ALA A 7 -8.35 6.63 20.17
C ALA A 7 -8.39 5.53 21.24
N SER A 8 -9.30 4.54 21.13
CA SER A 8 -9.36 3.42 22.06
C SER A 8 -8.08 2.58 22.05
N ASP A 9 -7.45 2.44 20.90
CA ASP A 9 -6.19 1.73 20.73
C ASP A 9 -5.01 2.47 21.39
N VAL A 10 -4.98 3.80 21.35
CA VAL A 10 -3.99 4.62 22.06
C VAL A 10 -4.07 4.39 23.55
N TYR A 11 -5.27 4.51 24.15
CA TYR A 11 -5.47 4.30 25.59
C TYR A 11 -5.09 2.89 26.05
N LYS A 12 -5.41 1.86 25.26
CA LYS A 12 -5.06 0.49 25.58
C LYS A 12 -3.55 0.29 25.63
N ARG A 13 -2.79 0.89 24.71
CA ARG A 13 -1.31 0.78 24.69
C ARG A 13 -0.68 1.55 25.84
N GLN A 14 -1.18 2.73 26.15
CA GLN A 14 -0.72 3.49 27.32
C GLN A 14 -0.94 2.72 28.62
N SER A 15 -2.07 2.00 28.75
CA SER A 15 -2.33 1.14 29.91
C SER A 15 -1.39 -0.08 30.00
N LEU A 16 -0.74 -0.46 28.91
CA LEU A 16 0.29 -1.50 28.84
C LEU A 16 1.70 -0.97 29.08
N GLY A 17 1.86 0.34 29.33
CA GLY A 17 3.14 0.97 29.61
C GLY A 17 3.86 1.54 28.39
N HIS A 18 3.25 1.50 27.19
CA HIS A 18 3.83 2.12 26.01
C HIS A 18 3.65 3.65 26.02
N GLN A 19 4.65 4.35 25.52
CA GLN A 19 4.55 5.78 25.21
C GLN A 19 3.97 5.93 23.81
N VAL A 20 2.84 6.61 23.68
CA VAL A 20 2.14 6.80 22.39
C VAL A 20 1.99 8.27 22.12
N GLU A 21 2.49 8.71 20.97
CA GLU A 21 2.43 10.07 20.49
C GLU A 21 1.68 10.11 19.14
N GLU A 22 0.80 11.08 18.97
CA GLU A 22 0.15 11.32 17.68
C GLU A 22 0.99 12.32 16.88
N ILE A 23 1.44 11.86 15.72
CA ILE A 23 2.31 12.63 14.83
C ILE A 23 1.82 12.58 13.39
N ALA A 24 2.24 13.58 12.59
CA ALA A 24 2.11 13.47 11.14
C ALA A 24 3.05 12.39 10.61
N HIS A 25 2.57 11.60 9.64
CA HIS A 25 3.42 10.59 9.02
C HIS A 25 4.65 11.24 8.35
N PRO A 26 5.88 10.75 8.59
CA PRO A 26 7.11 11.41 8.10
C PRO A 26 7.25 11.40 6.56
N ILE A 27 6.53 10.52 5.87
CA ILE A 27 6.62 10.35 4.42
C ILE A 27 5.35 10.84 3.73
N ASP A 28 5.53 11.55 2.61
CA ASP A 28 4.42 11.87 1.69
C ASP A 28 4.03 10.65 0.86
N HIS A 29 2.93 10.01 1.27
CA HIS A 29 2.38 8.85 0.58
C HIS A 29 1.97 9.13 -0.88
N SER A 30 1.75 10.38 -1.27
CA SER A 30 1.39 10.72 -2.65
C SER A 30 2.59 10.58 -3.60
N ILE A 31 3.79 10.89 -3.10
CA ILE A 31 5.05 10.79 -3.85
C ILE A 31 5.46 9.32 -3.97
N THR A 32 5.54 8.62 -2.85
CA THR A 32 5.92 7.20 -2.82
C THR A 32 4.91 6.32 -3.53
N GLY A 33 3.60 6.64 -3.45
CA GLY A 33 2.55 5.93 -4.17
C GLY A 33 2.68 6.04 -5.69
N ARG A 34 3.11 7.19 -6.22
CA ARG A 34 3.41 7.34 -7.67
C ARG A 34 4.64 6.51 -8.07
N ALA A 35 5.68 6.50 -7.26
CA ALA A 35 6.87 5.69 -7.48
C ALA A 35 6.53 4.19 -7.47
N MET A 36 5.80 3.72 -6.46
CA MET A 36 5.30 2.34 -6.39
C MET A 36 4.44 1.96 -7.59
N SER A 37 3.50 2.81 -7.97
CA SER A 37 2.64 2.56 -9.13
C SER A 37 3.45 2.38 -10.42
N ARG A 38 4.49 3.18 -10.62
CA ARG A 38 5.38 3.07 -11.78
C ARG A 38 6.14 1.75 -11.79
N MET A 39 6.68 1.33 -10.66
CA MET A 39 7.38 0.06 -10.54
C MET A 39 6.42 -1.12 -10.75
N ILE A 40 5.27 -1.12 -10.08
CA ILE A 40 4.24 -2.17 -10.22
C ILE A 40 3.78 -2.28 -11.69
N ASN A 41 3.50 -1.17 -12.36
CA ASN A 41 3.12 -1.17 -13.77
C ASN A 41 4.20 -1.83 -14.66
N THR A 42 5.48 -1.55 -14.38
CA THR A 42 6.61 -2.12 -15.13
C THR A 42 6.70 -3.64 -14.92
N TYR A 43 6.58 -4.12 -13.67
CA TYR A 43 6.54 -5.55 -13.37
C TYR A 43 5.29 -6.23 -13.96
N THR A 44 4.15 -5.56 -13.91
CA THR A 44 2.92 -6.07 -14.54
C THR A 44 3.11 -6.24 -16.04
N TYR A 45 3.71 -5.27 -16.73
CA TYR A 45 4.05 -5.41 -18.15
C TYR A 45 4.98 -6.60 -18.42
N GLN A 46 6.03 -6.75 -17.62
CA GLN A 46 6.95 -7.88 -17.75
C GLN A 46 6.22 -9.23 -17.62
N SER A 47 5.39 -9.36 -16.58
CA SER A 47 4.68 -10.60 -16.28
C SER A 47 3.63 -10.95 -17.34
N VAL A 48 2.79 -9.95 -17.69
CA VAL A 48 1.75 -10.12 -18.71
C VAL A 48 2.37 -10.33 -20.09
N GLY A 49 3.44 -9.62 -20.42
CA GLY A 49 4.17 -9.78 -21.68
C GLY A 49 4.82 -11.19 -21.82
N LYS A 50 5.33 -11.75 -20.72
CA LYS A 50 5.79 -13.14 -20.70
C LYS A 50 4.62 -14.10 -20.96
N ARG A 51 3.49 -13.91 -20.29
CA ARG A 51 2.31 -14.75 -20.47
C ARG A 51 1.72 -14.64 -21.88
N ALA A 52 1.67 -13.44 -22.46
CA ALA A 52 1.24 -13.22 -23.84
C ALA A 52 2.08 -14.04 -24.83
N LYS A 53 3.41 -14.04 -24.67
CA LYS A 53 4.32 -14.83 -25.50
C LYS A 53 4.07 -16.33 -25.35
N GLU A 54 3.90 -16.85 -24.13
CA GLU A 54 3.58 -18.26 -23.87
C GLU A 54 2.28 -18.69 -24.55
N LEU A 55 1.28 -17.81 -24.58
CA LEU A 55 -0.02 -18.05 -25.20
C LEU A 55 -0.03 -17.77 -26.72
N ASN A 56 1.06 -17.20 -27.25
CA ASN A 56 1.15 -16.70 -28.64
C ASN A 56 0.02 -15.70 -28.97
N LEU A 57 -0.24 -14.78 -28.05
CA LEU A 57 -1.26 -13.72 -28.18
C LEU A 57 -0.63 -12.33 -28.15
N PRO A 58 -1.25 -11.33 -28.80
CA PRO A 58 -0.96 -9.94 -28.53
C PRO A 58 -1.25 -9.58 -27.06
N LEU A 59 -0.60 -8.55 -26.54
CA LEU A 59 -0.82 -8.08 -25.15
C LEU A 59 -2.29 -7.75 -24.88
N ASP A 60 -2.96 -7.14 -25.86
CA ASP A 60 -4.36 -6.70 -25.76
C ASP A 60 -5.36 -7.85 -25.70
N ASP A 61 -4.99 -9.02 -26.18
CA ASP A 61 -5.85 -10.20 -26.25
C ASP A 61 -5.57 -11.17 -25.08
N CYS A 62 -4.71 -10.78 -24.13
CA CYS A 62 -4.49 -11.60 -22.94
C CYS A 62 -5.78 -11.66 -22.08
N PRO A 63 -6.16 -12.87 -21.62
CA PRO A 63 -7.36 -13.06 -20.79
C PRO A 63 -7.09 -12.64 -19.34
N ILE A 64 -7.02 -11.31 -19.13
CA ILE A 64 -6.77 -10.67 -17.83
C ILE A 64 -7.78 -9.53 -17.63
N GLU A 65 -7.88 -9.05 -16.39
CA GLU A 65 -8.78 -7.94 -16.05
C GLU A 65 -8.35 -6.63 -16.74
N ALA A 66 -9.33 -5.78 -17.06
CA ALA A 66 -9.12 -4.51 -17.73
C ALA A 66 -8.13 -3.58 -16.98
N SER A 67 -8.20 -3.57 -15.64
CA SER A 67 -7.27 -2.79 -14.81
C SER A 67 -5.84 -3.32 -14.92
N THR A 68 -5.64 -4.64 -14.90
CA THR A 68 -4.32 -5.29 -15.06
C THR A 68 -3.74 -5.01 -16.44
N LEU A 69 -4.54 -5.09 -17.49
CA LEU A 69 -4.13 -4.72 -18.86
C LEU A 69 -3.72 -3.25 -18.94
N ALA A 70 -4.49 -2.35 -18.33
CA ALA A 70 -4.15 -0.92 -18.30
C ALA A 70 -2.83 -0.65 -17.56
N MET A 71 -2.56 -1.37 -16.46
CA MET A 71 -1.27 -1.31 -15.75
C MET A 71 -0.13 -1.81 -16.63
N ALA A 72 -0.30 -2.93 -17.34
CA ALA A 72 0.70 -3.46 -18.25
C ALA A 72 1.02 -2.47 -19.38
N LYS A 73 0.00 -1.83 -19.99
CA LYS A 73 0.18 -0.79 -21.01
C LYS A 73 0.96 0.43 -20.52
N ARG A 74 0.69 0.88 -19.28
CA ARG A 74 1.48 1.96 -18.66
C ARG A 74 2.93 1.52 -18.41
N GLY A 75 3.13 0.29 -17.97
CA GLY A 75 4.47 -0.29 -17.78
C GLY A 75 5.26 -0.38 -19.08
N GLN A 76 4.61 -0.72 -20.18
CA GLN A 76 5.22 -0.79 -21.51
C GLN A 76 5.86 0.54 -21.95
N THR A 77 5.29 1.66 -21.53
CA THR A 77 5.77 3.00 -21.87
C THR A 77 6.72 3.61 -20.84
N THR A 78 6.99 2.89 -19.75
CA THR A 78 7.90 3.36 -18.69
C THR A 78 9.36 3.25 -19.18
N SER A 79 10.07 4.40 -19.23
CA SER A 79 11.49 4.39 -19.57
C SER A 79 12.33 3.80 -18.40
N ALA A 80 13.54 3.33 -18.74
CA ALA A 80 14.50 2.87 -17.73
C ALA A 80 14.86 3.98 -16.73
N ILE A 81 15.01 5.22 -17.19
CA ILE A 81 15.27 6.39 -16.33
C ILE A 81 14.10 6.58 -15.35
N ALA A 82 12.88 6.61 -15.85
CA ALA A 82 11.70 6.78 -15.01
C ALA A 82 11.52 5.65 -13.96
N TYR A 83 11.93 4.43 -14.29
CA TYR A 83 11.95 3.31 -13.35
C TYR A 83 13.02 3.52 -12.27
N VAL A 84 14.24 3.93 -12.66
CA VAL A 84 15.33 4.21 -11.73
C VAL A 84 14.96 5.35 -10.79
N ASP A 85 14.37 6.44 -11.28
CA ASP A 85 13.89 7.56 -10.47
C ASP A 85 12.84 7.11 -9.44
N ALA A 86 11.91 6.25 -9.86
CA ALA A 86 10.92 5.69 -8.94
C ALA A 86 11.56 4.84 -7.84
N ARG A 87 12.55 4.01 -8.18
CA ARG A 87 13.31 3.21 -7.21
C ARG A 87 14.08 4.10 -6.23
N ASN A 88 14.77 5.13 -6.74
CA ASN A 88 15.53 6.06 -5.90
C ASN A 88 14.61 6.81 -4.92
N CYS A 89 13.42 7.24 -5.37
CA CYS A 89 12.41 7.86 -4.50
C CYS A 89 12.02 6.95 -3.32
N LEU A 90 11.91 5.64 -3.51
CA LEU A 90 11.62 4.70 -2.41
C LEU A 90 12.81 4.48 -1.48
N ILE A 91 14.04 4.49 -2.01
CA ILE A 91 15.27 4.43 -1.20
C ILE A 91 15.40 5.69 -0.33
N GLU A 92 15.11 6.88 -0.89
CA GLU A 92 15.10 8.12 -0.12
C GLU A 92 14.03 8.09 1.00
N ALA A 93 12.86 7.56 0.71
CA ALA A 93 11.80 7.38 1.71
C ALA A 93 12.22 6.38 2.81
N GLU A 94 12.90 5.29 2.45
CA GLU A 94 13.48 4.35 3.41
C GLU A 94 14.49 5.04 4.33
N GLN A 95 15.40 5.84 3.80
CA GLN A 95 16.41 6.58 4.58
C GLN A 95 15.74 7.55 5.56
N GLN A 96 14.73 8.31 5.12
CA GLN A 96 13.96 9.20 6.00
C GLN A 96 13.27 8.43 7.13
N LEU A 97 12.75 7.24 6.85
CA LEU A 97 12.14 6.38 7.86
C LEU A 97 13.17 5.81 8.84
N GLN A 98 14.39 5.48 8.39
CA GLN A 98 15.46 5.05 9.30
C GLN A 98 15.82 6.17 10.29
N ASP A 99 15.90 7.41 9.86
CA ASP A 99 16.14 8.56 10.75
C ASP A 99 14.98 8.74 11.75
N PHE A 100 13.74 8.58 11.29
CA PHE A 100 12.55 8.62 12.13
C PHE A 100 12.60 7.54 13.23
N TYR A 101 12.97 6.31 12.89
CA TYR A 101 13.06 5.18 13.82
C TYR A 101 14.25 5.27 14.81
N GLN A 102 15.08 6.32 14.76
CA GLN A 102 16.01 6.62 15.86
C GLN A 102 15.28 7.13 17.12
N GLN A 103 14.04 7.62 16.96
CA GLN A 103 13.26 8.20 18.04
C GLN A 103 12.00 7.38 18.39
N TYR A 104 11.53 6.52 17.49
CA TYR A 104 10.30 5.74 17.63
C TYR A 104 10.56 4.28 17.29
N ASP A 105 10.00 3.36 18.06
CA ASP A 105 10.14 1.93 17.83
C ASP A 105 9.21 1.43 16.72
N VAL A 106 7.96 1.93 16.66
CA VAL A 106 6.91 1.45 15.78
C VAL A 106 5.99 2.58 15.34
N ILE A 107 5.62 2.58 14.07
CA ILE A 107 4.49 3.37 13.56
C ILE A 107 3.24 2.52 13.63
N ILE A 108 2.14 3.10 14.13
CA ILE A 108 0.84 2.45 14.21
C ILE A 108 -0.16 3.27 13.42
N GLN A 109 -0.86 2.61 12.50
CA GLN A 109 -1.84 3.26 11.61
C GLN A 109 -2.96 2.30 11.24
N PRO A 110 -4.10 2.76 10.70
CA PRO A 110 -5.13 1.87 10.18
C PRO A 110 -4.57 1.03 9.02
N VAL A 111 -5.00 -0.24 8.90
CA VAL A 111 -4.67 -1.07 7.72
C VAL A 111 -5.35 -0.54 6.47
N LEU A 112 -6.61 -0.12 6.60
CA LEU A 112 -7.45 0.41 5.54
C LEU A 112 -8.08 1.74 5.99
N THR A 113 -8.37 2.60 5.04
CA THR A 113 -8.99 3.91 5.32
C THR A 113 -10.50 3.83 5.55
N LYS A 114 -11.12 2.71 5.22
CA LYS A 114 -12.58 2.48 5.30
C LYS A 114 -12.85 1.06 5.78
N ALA A 115 -14.08 0.83 6.23
CA ALA A 115 -14.60 -0.51 6.48
C ALA A 115 -14.51 -1.40 5.22
N PRO A 116 -14.51 -2.74 5.35
CA PRO A 116 -14.45 -3.66 4.23
C PRO A 116 -15.45 -3.30 3.13
N ALA A 117 -14.96 -3.18 1.91
CA ALA A 117 -15.78 -2.80 0.77
C ALA A 117 -16.78 -3.92 0.42
N LYS A 118 -17.95 -3.54 -0.07
CA LYS A 118 -18.91 -4.53 -0.62
C LYS A 118 -18.30 -5.18 -1.87
N ILE A 119 -18.63 -6.47 -2.07
CA ILE A 119 -18.26 -7.20 -3.30
C ILE A 119 -18.74 -6.41 -4.52
N GLY A 120 -17.88 -6.26 -5.51
CA GLY A 120 -18.14 -5.50 -6.73
C GLY A 120 -17.84 -3.99 -6.64
N TRP A 121 -17.57 -3.42 -5.45
CA TRP A 121 -17.21 -2.01 -5.35
C TRP A 121 -15.83 -1.69 -5.94
N LEU A 122 -14.89 -2.63 -5.87
CA LEU A 122 -13.59 -2.61 -6.55
C LEU A 122 -13.64 -3.62 -7.70
N ASP A 123 -14.29 -3.25 -8.80
CA ASP A 123 -14.36 -4.08 -10.00
C ASP A 123 -13.17 -3.81 -10.92
N MET A 124 -12.28 -4.79 -11.05
CA MET A 124 -11.10 -4.72 -11.91
C MET A 124 -11.44 -4.69 -13.42
N ASN A 125 -12.66 -5.04 -13.78
CA ASN A 125 -13.20 -4.96 -15.14
C ASN A 125 -14.13 -3.74 -15.35
N SER A 126 -14.11 -2.76 -14.44
CA SER A 126 -14.87 -1.54 -14.56
C SER A 126 -14.64 -0.85 -15.91
N GLN A 127 -15.70 -0.31 -16.50
CA GLN A 127 -15.61 0.53 -17.70
C GLN A 127 -14.92 1.87 -17.40
N ASP A 128 -14.98 2.34 -16.15
CA ASP A 128 -14.25 3.52 -15.69
C ASP A 128 -13.06 3.12 -14.80
N LEU A 129 -11.92 2.88 -15.46
CA LEU A 129 -10.66 2.54 -14.76
C LEU A 129 -10.08 3.71 -13.95
N ARG A 130 -10.48 4.95 -14.24
CA ARG A 130 -10.07 6.12 -13.44
C ARG A 130 -10.79 6.12 -12.11
N GLU A 131 -12.11 5.88 -12.14
CA GLU A 131 -12.91 5.74 -10.91
C GLU A 131 -12.41 4.55 -10.08
N TYR A 132 -12.19 3.38 -10.70
CA TYR A 132 -11.60 2.21 -10.04
C TYR A 132 -10.28 2.55 -9.35
N GLY A 133 -9.34 3.18 -10.05
CA GLY A 133 -8.04 3.57 -9.49
C GLY A 133 -8.18 4.56 -8.32
N GLY A 134 -9.09 5.53 -8.41
CA GLY A 134 -9.40 6.46 -7.32
C GLY A 134 -9.96 5.75 -6.09
N ARG A 135 -10.91 4.82 -6.28
CA ARG A 135 -11.47 3.99 -5.21
C ARG A 135 -10.40 3.11 -4.55
N PHE A 136 -9.58 2.45 -5.36
CA PHE A 136 -8.50 1.59 -4.88
C PHE A 136 -7.50 2.37 -4.02
N THR A 137 -7.00 3.50 -4.51
CA THR A 137 -6.04 4.35 -3.78
C THR A 137 -6.64 4.90 -2.48
N ALA A 138 -7.89 5.36 -2.54
CA ALA A 138 -8.58 5.87 -1.35
C ALA A 138 -8.87 4.78 -0.32
N TYR A 139 -8.91 3.51 -0.69
CA TYR A 139 -9.22 2.39 0.19
C TYR A 139 -7.98 1.74 0.81
N SER A 140 -6.93 1.52 0.01
CA SER A 140 -5.77 0.69 0.40
C SER A 140 -4.42 1.44 0.35
N GLY A 141 -4.41 2.76 0.24
CA GLY A 141 -3.20 3.55 -0.01
C GLY A 141 -2.14 3.52 1.10
N ILE A 142 -2.49 3.04 2.30
CA ILE A 142 -1.59 3.08 3.46
C ILE A 142 -0.53 1.97 3.40
N THR A 143 -0.92 0.76 3.04
CA THR A 143 -0.06 -0.44 3.12
C THR A 143 1.04 -0.50 2.06
N ALA A 144 0.95 0.32 1.02
CA ALA A 144 1.90 0.29 -0.10
C ALA A 144 3.31 0.73 0.30
N LEU A 145 3.46 1.63 1.27
CA LEU A 145 4.75 2.20 1.65
C LEU A 145 5.71 1.11 2.15
N ALA A 146 5.29 0.29 3.10
CA ALA A 146 6.13 -0.77 3.65
C ALA A 146 6.59 -1.79 2.59
N ASN A 147 5.74 -2.10 1.60
CA ASN A 147 6.13 -2.91 0.45
C ASN A 147 7.21 -2.24 -0.41
N GLY A 148 7.19 -0.91 -0.50
CA GLY A 148 8.14 -0.14 -1.29
C GLY A 148 9.48 0.08 -0.61
N THR A 149 9.47 0.23 0.72
CA THR A 149 10.64 0.52 1.56
C THR A 149 11.23 -0.72 2.22
N GLY A 150 10.55 -1.89 2.13
CA GLY A 150 11.04 -3.15 2.71
C GLY A 150 10.91 -3.26 4.22
N GLN A 151 10.09 -2.44 4.84
CA GLN A 151 9.88 -2.45 6.28
C GLN A 151 9.00 -3.62 6.72
N PRO A 152 9.30 -4.26 7.87
CA PRO A 152 8.42 -5.26 8.45
C PRO A 152 7.12 -4.60 8.90
N SER A 153 6.01 -5.21 8.53
CA SER A 153 4.68 -4.71 8.89
C SER A 153 3.75 -5.86 9.25
N MET A 154 2.95 -5.65 10.30
CA MET A 154 2.01 -6.63 10.80
C MET A 154 0.64 -6.00 11.01
N SER A 155 -0.42 -6.66 10.56
CA SER A 155 -1.80 -6.30 10.88
C SER A 155 -2.27 -7.09 12.10
N VAL A 156 -2.70 -6.37 13.13
CA VAL A 156 -3.24 -6.98 14.36
C VAL A 156 -4.71 -6.60 14.50
N PRO A 157 -5.63 -7.55 14.76
CA PRO A 157 -7.04 -7.24 15.02
C PRO A 157 -7.17 -6.58 16.39
N MET A 158 -7.39 -5.27 16.41
CA MET A 158 -7.42 -4.48 17.66
C MET A 158 -8.82 -4.10 18.11
N HIS A 159 -9.77 -4.04 17.19
CA HIS A 159 -11.13 -3.58 17.43
C HIS A 159 -12.13 -4.38 16.62
N VAL A 160 -13.35 -4.47 17.13
CA VAL A 160 -14.50 -5.04 16.41
C VAL A 160 -15.51 -3.92 16.21
N ALA A 161 -15.69 -3.48 14.95
CA ALA A 161 -16.72 -2.52 14.60
C ALA A 161 -18.08 -3.20 14.47
N GLU A 162 -19.15 -2.43 14.68
CA GLU A 162 -20.52 -2.90 14.44
C GLU A 162 -20.78 -3.19 12.93
N PRO A 163 -21.49 -4.27 12.60
CA PRO A 163 -21.88 -5.44 13.38
C PRO A 163 -20.83 -6.60 13.24
N ASN A 164 -19.92 -6.77 14.17
CA ASN A 164 -18.91 -7.83 14.21
C ASN A 164 -17.84 -7.79 13.11
N LEU A 165 -17.46 -6.60 12.63
CA LEU A 165 -16.38 -6.44 11.67
C LEU A 165 -15.04 -6.21 12.39
N PRO A 166 -14.06 -7.13 12.27
CA PRO A 166 -12.74 -6.90 12.85
C PRO A 166 -12.04 -5.75 12.10
N VAL A 167 -11.44 -4.84 12.88
CA VAL A 167 -10.64 -3.73 12.37
C VAL A 167 -9.19 -3.95 12.75
N GLY A 168 -8.30 -3.99 11.76
CA GLY A 168 -6.88 -4.15 11.96
C GLY A 168 -6.17 -2.83 12.20
N ALA A 169 -5.18 -2.84 13.09
CA ALA A 169 -4.14 -1.83 13.17
C ALA A 169 -2.87 -2.38 12.50
N LEU A 170 -2.24 -1.56 11.67
CA LEU A 170 -0.97 -1.86 11.02
C LEU A 170 0.16 -1.35 11.91
N PHE A 171 1.03 -2.25 12.30
CA PHE A 171 2.28 -1.96 12.98
C PHE A 171 3.40 -2.03 11.96
N THR A 172 4.23 -1.00 11.90
CA THR A 172 5.39 -0.97 11.00
C THR A 172 6.61 -0.58 11.82
N ALA A 173 7.68 -1.38 11.73
CA ALA A 173 8.94 -1.16 12.44
C ALA A 173 10.07 -0.77 11.49
N ALA A 174 11.24 -0.44 12.04
CA ALA A 174 12.45 -0.20 11.28
C ALA A 174 12.83 -1.43 10.43
N TRP A 175 13.59 -1.23 9.39
CA TRP A 175 14.13 -2.31 8.58
C TRP A 175 15.00 -3.26 9.43
N GLY A 176 14.72 -4.56 9.38
CA GLY A 176 15.32 -5.57 10.25
C GLY A 176 14.69 -5.66 11.66
N GLY A 177 13.67 -4.88 11.96
CA GLY A 177 12.95 -4.87 13.24
C GLY A 177 11.80 -5.88 13.34
N ASP A 178 11.93 -7.06 12.71
CA ASP A 178 10.88 -8.08 12.67
C ASP A 178 10.53 -8.66 14.06
N ALA A 179 11.40 -8.47 15.04
CA ALA A 179 11.22 -8.96 16.41
C ALA A 179 10.88 -7.84 17.42
N THR A 180 10.62 -6.63 16.94
CA THR A 180 10.33 -5.47 17.80
C THR A 180 8.92 -5.52 18.38
#